data_dc24d1edfacd195dfd3686b75b4fa95f
#
_entry.id   dc24d1edfacd195dfd3686b75b4fa95f
#
_cell.length_a   1.000
_cell.length_b   1.000
_cell.length_c   1.000
_cell.angle_alpha   90.00
_cell.angle_beta   90.00
_cell.angle_gamma   90.00
#
_symmetry.space_group_name_H-M   'P 1'
#
loop_
_entity.id
_entity.type
_entity.pdbx_description
1 polymer ?
#
loop_
_entity_poly.entity_id
_entity_poly.type
_entity_poly.pdbx_seq_one_letter_code
_entity_poly.pdbx_strand_id
1 'polypeptide(L)'
;MGENYALELRDISKSFGSVQANDHVDLTLRKSEILAILGENGSGKTTLMNMIYGIYYPDEGHIFVNGKEVTIRSPKDSYELGIGMVHQHFKLVDVLTAAENIVLGLPGKGKLDMKKITEDIQKLADKYGFELDLSQKIYEMSVSQKQTVEIIKMLYRGARILILDEPTAVLTPQESDRLFDILRNMRKDGCSIMIITHKLQEVLALSDRVAILRKGKYIDTVETAQANAQSLSEMMVGGRVDLNIDRPEPENVKKRLVVKGLNCKNKEEVKTLDDVDLTVNAGEILGIAGISGSGQKEFLEAIAGLQAIESGSITLLDDNGKGTELAGMDSISINKAGISLAFVPEDRIGMGLVGDMDMTDNMMLRSYRNGKSPFLDRKGPKALALKIKEQLEVMTPSISAPVRQMSGGNVQKVLVGREIAQNPKVLLVAFPTRGVDVNTSHVIYRLLNEQKKKGVAVVCVIEDLDVVLELCDRIAVFCGGKISGIEDGRTATKEGIGILMTKHEKGGTQA
;
A
#
# COMPACT_ATOMS: atom_id res chain seq x y z
N MET A 1 -35.06 9.66 22.03
CA MET A 1 -34.80 8.21 21.89
C MET A 1 -33.30 8.10 21.74
N GLY A 2 -32.61 7.50 22.70
CA GLY A 2 -31.14 7.39 22.63
C GLY A 2 -30.74 6.57 21.41
N GLU A 3 -29.89 7.11 20.56
CA GLU A 3 -29.30 6.37 19.46
C GLU A 3 -28.60 5.12 20.01
N ASN A 4 -28.82 3.97 19.38
CA ASN A 4 -28.38 2.68 19.87
C ASN A 4 -26.94 2.41 19.38
N TYR A 5 -25.94 3.05 20.02
CA TYR A 5 -24.53 2.91 19.66
C TYR A 5 -23.95 1.58 20.19
N ALA A 6 -23.16 0.91 19.35
CA ALA A 6 -22.33 -0.22 19.73
C ALA A 6 -21.05 0.27 20.42
N LEU A 7 -20.46 1.37 19.91
CA LEU A 7 -19.28 2.03 20.45
C LEU A 7 -19.45 3.54 20.38
N GLU A 8 -19.03 4.23 21.45
CA GLU A 8 -19.00 5.69 21.49
C GLU A 8 -17.70 6.15 22.17
N LEU A 9 -17.02 7.07 21.54
CA LEU A 9 -15.83 7.75 22.01
C LEU A 9 -16.20 9.19 22.30
N ARG A 10 -15.84 9.70 23.45
CA ARG A 10 -16.08 11.09 23.86
C ARG A 10 -14.77 11.71 24.30
N ASP A 11 -14.41 12.80 23.65
CA ASP A 11 -13.28 13.66 24.02
C ASP A 11 -11.93 12.92 24.09
N ILE A 12 -11.71 11.95 23.19
CA ILE A 12 -10.52 11.09 23.22
C ILE A 12 -9.30 11.86 22.75
N SER A 13 -8.30 11.95 23.64
CA SER A 13 -7.01 12.58 23.35
C SER A 13 -5.85 11.62 23.60
N LYS A 14 -4.80 11.70 22.73
CA LYS A 14 -3.57 10.92 22.86
C LYS A 14 -2.38 11.64 22.29
N SER A 15 -1.32 11.75 23.11
CA SER A 15 -0.04 12.36 22.73
C SER A 15 1.11 11.37 22.86
N PHE A 16 2.11 11.51 22.00
CA PHE A 16 3.39 10.82 22.08
C PHE A 16 4.51 11.87 22.08
N GLY A 17 5.00 12.22 23.25
CA GLY A 17 5.95 13.32 23.41
C GLY A 17 5.34 14.65 22.96
N SER A 18 5.92 15.27 21.93
CA SER A 18 5.42 16.54 21.36
C SER A 18 4.38 16.35 20.25
N VAL A 19 4.03 15.10 19.89
CA VAL A 19 3.10 14.81 18.79
C VAL A 19 1.74 14.51 19.37
N GLN A 20 0.74 15.37 19.09
CA GLN A 20 -0.67 15.12 19.37
C GLN A 20 -1.23 14.20 18.28
N ALA A 21 -1.40 12.91 18.60
CA ALA A 21 -1.87 11.91 17.63
C ALA A 21 -3.40 11.94 17.49
N ASN A 22 -4.12 12.16 18.58
CA ASN A 22 -5.56 12.40 18.62
C ASN A 22 -5.84 13.57 19.58
N ASP A 23 -6.73 14.47 19.19
CA ASP A 23 -7.03 15.73 19.85
C ASP A 23 -8.55 15.92 19.95
N HIS A 24 -9.13 15.64 21.13
CA HIS A 24 -10.55 15.77 21.43
C HIS A 24 -11.47 15.09 20.39
N VAL A 25 -11.25 13.78 20.15
CA VAL A 25 -11.98 13.02 19.12
C VAL A 25 -13.28 12.47 19.70
N ASP A 26 -14.41 12.84 19.07
CA ASP A 26 -15.73 12.26 19.30
C ASP A 26 -16.09 11.35 18.13
N LEU A 27 -16.46 10.10 18.39
CA LEU A 27 -16.81 9.13 17.35
C LEU A 27 -17.91 8.18 17.82
N THR A 28 -18.85 7.87 16.95
CA THR A 28 -19.93 6.93 17.24
C THR A 28 -20.06 5.86 16.18
N LEU A 29 -20.18 4.60 16.61
CA LEU A 29 -20.54 3.46 15.76
C LEU A 29 -21.93 2.98 16.17
N ARG A 30 -22.89 3.01 15.24
CA ARG A 30 -24.24 2.47 15.48
C ARG A 30 -24.21 0.94 15.50
N LYS A 31 -25.21 0.32 16.11
CA LYS A 31 -25.37 -1.15 16.02
C LYS A 31 -25.69 -1.56 14.59
N SER A 32 -25.10 -2.67 14.17
CA SER A 32 -25.29 -3.22 12.81
C SER A 32 -24.97 -2.22 11.69
N GLU A 33 -23.91 -1.46 11.88
CA GLU A 33 -23.41 -0.45 10.94
C GLU A 33 -22.03 -0.81 10.43
N ILE A 34 -21.72 -0.43 9.20
CA ILE A 34 -20.35 -0.37 8.67
C ILE A 34 -19.95 1.10 8.62
N LEU A 35 -19.07 1.52 9.53
CA LEU A 35 -18.50 2.86 9.60
C LEU A 35 -17.09 2.84 8.99
N ALA A 36 -16.86 3.63 7.96
CA ALA A 36 -15.52 3.87 7.45
C ALA A 36 -14.83 5.00 8.22
N ILE A 37 -13.57 4.81 8.58
CA ILE A 37 -12.70 5.84 9.14
C ILE A 37 -11.73 6.27 8.06
N LEU A 38 -11.93 7.48 7.56
CA LEU A 38 -11.19 8.04 6.44
C LEU A 38 -10.26 9.16 6.92
N GLY A 39 -9.10 9.29 6.30
CA GLY A 39 -8.13 10.35 6.60
C GLY A 39 -6.78 10.05 6.00
N GLU A 40 -5.95 11.07 5.85
CA GLU A 40 -4.59 10.93 5.35
C GLU A 40 -3.70 10.11 6.29
N ASN A 41 -2.54 9.67 5.80
CA ASN A 41 -1.55 9.00 6.64
C ASN A 41 -1.05 9.95 7.73
N GLY A 42 -0.99 9.45 8.97
CA GLY A 42 -0.67 10.29 10.14
C GLY A 42 -1.85 11.11 10.69
N SER A 43 -3.07 10.91 10.21
CA SER A 43 -4.26 11.59 10.75
C SER A 43 -4.77 11.04 12.09
N GLY A 44 -4.12 10.02 12.65
CA GLY A 44 -4.47 9.46 13.96
C GLY A 44 -5.38 8.23 13.94
N LYS A 45 -5.79 7.71 12.76
CA LYS A 45 -6.71 6.55 12.63
C LYS A 45 -6.24 5.32 13.39
N THR A 46 -5.04 4.83 13.08
CA THR A 46 -4.48 3.63 13.71
C THR A 46 -4.25 3.84 15.21
N THR A 47 -3.88 5.04 15.65
CA THR A 47 -3.75 5.38 17.08
C THR A 47 -5.10 5.28 17.77
N LEU A 48 -6.16 5.83 17.18
CA LEU A 48 -7.53 5.77 17.72
C LEU A 48 -8.00 4.32 17.87
N MET A 49 -7.79 3.50 16.83
CA MET A 49 -8.16 2.08 16.86
C MET A 49 -7.36 1.30 17.90
N ASN A 50 -6.08 1.59 18.04
CA ASN A 50 -5.23 0.97 19.06
C ASN A 50 -5.66 1.34 20.48
N MET A 51 -6.29 2.48 20.72
CA MET A 51 -6.91 2.81 22.00
C MET A 51 -8.18 2.00 22.25
N ILE A 52 -9.04 1.83 21.25
CA ILE A 52 -10.25 1.00 21.33
C ILE A 52 -9.88 -0.48 21.56
N TYR A 53 -8.79 -0.94 20.93
CA TYR A 53 -8.32 -2.32 21.07
C TYR A 53 -7.46 -2.56 22.32
N GLY A 54 -7.06 -1.48 23.05
CA GLY A 54 -6.32 -1.58 24.32
C GLY A 54 -4.81 -1.76 24.16
N ILE A 55 -4.23 -1.42 23.00
CA ILE A 55 -2.77 -1.33 22.81
C ILE A 55 -2.24 -0.04 23.43
N TYR A 56 -2.99 1.05 23.26
CA TYR A 56 -2.73 2.33 23.92
C TYR A 56 -3.87 2.67 24.88
N TYR A 57 -3.56 3.42 25.92
CA TYR A 57 -4.53 4.03 26.80
C TYR A 57 -4.70 5.51 26.44
N PRO A 58 -5.93 6.04 26.30
CA PRO A 58 -6.14 7.46 26.05
C PRO A 58 -5.60 8.29 27.22
N ASP A 59 -5.06 9.47 26.94
CA ASP A 59 -4.60 10.40 27.96
C ASP A 59 -5.80 11.11 28.58
N GLU A 60 -6.84 11.39 27.77
CA GLU A 60 -8.10 12.00 28.19
C GLU A 60 -9.27 11.38 27.42
N GLY A 61 -10.49 11.54 27.97
CA GLY A 61 -11.74 11.13 27.36
C GLY A 61 -12.28 9.78 27.85
N HIS A 62 -13.42 9.38 27.29
CA HIS A 62 -14.22 8.25 27.76
C HIS A 62 -14.64 7.34 26.61
N ILE A 63 -14.62 6.03 26.85
CA ILE A 63 -15.05 5.00 25.90
C ILE A 63 -16.32 4.34 26.44
N PHE A 64 -17.35 4.23 25.59
CA PHE A 64 -18.59 3.54 25.95
C PHE A 64 -18.83 2.38 24.96
N VAL A 65 -19.14 1.21 25.50
CA VAL A 65 -19.53 0.02 24.71
C VAL A 65 -20.94 -0.36 25.08
N ASN A 66 -21.84 -0.41 24.11
CA ASN A 66 -23.27 -0.66 24.33
C ASN A 66 -23.90 0.27 25.40
N GLY A 67 -23.48 1.54 25.42
CA GLY A 67 -23.97 2.57 26.34
C GLY A 67 -23.40 2.50 27.76
N LYS A 68 -22.45 1.60 28.04
CA LYS A 68 -21.75 1.52 29.32
C LYS A 68 -20.35 2.06 29.20
N GLU A 69 -19.96 2.95 30.09
CA GLU A 69 -18.58 3.43 30.15
C GLU A 69 -17.66 2.28 30.57
N VAL A 70 -16.54 2.16 29.85
CA VAL A 70 -15.57 1.08 30.01
C VAL A 70 -14.16 1.62 30.03
N THR A 71 -13.27 0.92 30.72
CA THR A 71 -11.84 1.18 30.68
C THR A 71 -11.13 0.02 30.00
N ILE A 72 -10.49 0.30 28.86
CA ILE A 72 -9.77 -0.70 28.07
C ILE A 72 -8.27 -0.47 28.25
N ARG A 73 -7.58 -1.37 28.93
CA ARG A 73 -6.13 -1.28 29.22
C ARG A 73 -5.30 -2.34 28.51
N SER A 74 -5.97 -3.31 27.92
CA SER A 74 -5.31 -4.42 27.21
C SER A 74 -6.20 -4.98 26.10
N PRO A 75 -5.64 -5.68 25.09
CA PRO A 75 -6.43 -6.40 24.10
C PRO A 75 -7.35 -7.47 24.70
N LYS A 76 -7.07 -7.94 25.91
CA LYS A 76 -7.94 -8.87 26.64
C LYS A 76 -9.24 -8.17 27.09
N ASP A 77 -9.15 -6.95 27.57
CA ASP A 77 -10.33 -6.20 28.00
C ASP A 77 -11.25 -5.91 26.81
N SER A 78 -10.70 -5.48 25.65
CA SER A 78 -11.51 -5.27 24.45
C SER A 78 -12.16 -6.56 23.95
N TYR A 79 -11.43 -7.66 24.02
CA TYR A 79 -11.97 -8.97 23.69
C TYR A 79 -13.17 -9.38 24.59
N GLU A 80 -13.06 -9.18 25.91
CA GLU A 80 -14.15 -9.46 26.87
C GLU A 80 -15.38 -8.57 26.63
N LEU A 81 -15.19 -7.39 26.01
CA LEU A 81 -16.25 -6.48 25.59
C LEU A 81 -16.82 -6.81 24.19
N GLY A 82 -16.32 -7.87 23.53
CA GLY A 82 -16.75 -8.30 22.21
C GLY A 82 -16.17 -7.43 21.08
N ILE A 83 -15.03 -6.78 21.29
CA ILE A 83 -14.30 -6.00 20.27
C ILE A 83 -13.17 -6.87 19.71
N GLY A 84 -13.16 -7.08 18.39
CA GLY A 84 -12.09 -7.75 17.65
C GLY A 84 -11.40 -6.81 16.68
N MET A 85 -10.09 -6.97 16.47
CA MET A 85 -9.34 -6.19 15.49
C MET A 85 -8.51 -7.10 14.59
N VAL A 86 -8.62 -6.87 13.29
CA VAL A 86 -7.76 -7.44 12.26
C VAL A 86 -6.76 -6.36 11.85
N HIS A 87 -5.49 -6.61 12.10
CA HIS A 87 -4.41 -5.67 11.83
C HIS A 87 -3.96 -5.74 10.37
N GLN A 88 -3.37 -4.66 9.88
CA GLN A 88 -2.74 -4.60 8.55
C GLN A 88 -1.66 -5.70 8.37
N HIS A 89 -0.91 -6.04 9.43
CA HIS A 89 0.01 -7.17 9.45
C HIS A 89 -0.56 -8.29 10.33
N PHE A 90 -0.79 -9.45 9.72
CA PHE A 90 -1.42 -10.60 10.37
C PHE A 90 -0.67 -11.06 11.62
N LYS A 91 -1.42 -11.39 12.66
CA LYS A 91 -0.91 -11.92 13.93
C LYS A 91 -1.14 -13.44 14.00
N LEU A 92 -0.66 -14.14 12.97
CA LEU A 92 -0.74 -15.59 12.82
C LEU A 92 0.62 -16.24 13.05
N VAL A 93 0.61 -17.49 13.51
CA VAL A 93 1.81 -18.33 13.67
C VAL A 93 1.92 -19.22 12.43
N ASP A 94 2.93 -18.99 11.63
CA ASP A 94 3.08 -19.60 10.30
C ASP A 94 3.11 -21.14 10.31
N VAL A 95 3.73 -21.74 11.32
CA VAL A 95 3.89 -23.22 11.42
C VAL A 95 2.63 -23.94 11.91
N LEU A 96 1.63 -23.22 12.40
CA LEU A 96 0.35 -23.77 12.86
C LEU A 96 -0.67 -23.81 11.72
N THR A 97 -1.66 -24.68 11.87
CA THR A 97 -2.82 -24.72 10.96
C THR A 97 -3.78 -23.54 11.22
N ALA A 98 -4.74 -23.32 10.30
CA ALA A 98 -5.78 -22.31 10.50
C ALA A 98 -6.58 -22.58 11.78
N ALA A 99 -7.03 -23.82 12.00
CA ALA A 99 -7.78 -24.19 13.19
C ALA A 99 -6.98 -23.92 14.49
N GLU A 100 -5.71 -24.30 14.52
CA GLU A 100 -4.82 -24.05 15.67
C GLU A 100 -4.64 -22.55 15.95
N ASN A 101 -4.45 -21.73 14.90
CA ASN A 101 -4.33 -20.28 15.06
C ASN A 101 -5.62 -19.62 15.59
N ILE A 102 -6.79 -20.10 15.17
CA ILE A 102 -8.08 -19.56 15.61
C ILE A 102 -8.28 -19.77 17.11
N VAL A 103 -7.87 -20.94 17.62
CA VAL A 103 -8.06 -21.29 19.04
C VAL A 103 -6.89 -20.90 19.94
N LEU A 104 -5.76 -20.51 19.37
CA LEU A 104 -4.56 -20.15 20.11
C LEU A 104 -4.85 -19.05 21.13
N GLY A 105 -4.58 -19.33 22.42
CA GLY A 105 -4.78 -18.35 23.49
C GLY A 105 -6.21 -18.21 24.01
N LEU A 106 -7.15 -19.07 23.59
CA LEU A 106 -8.47 -19.13 24.22
C LEU A 106 -8.37 -19.61 25.66
N PRO A 107 -9.14 -19.03 26.60
CA PRO A 107 -9.21 -19.51 27.96
C PRO A 107 -9.86 -20.89 27.99
N GLY A 108 -9.20 -21.85 28.60
CA GLY A 108 -9.73 -23.21 28.76
C GLY A 108 -8.97 -23.98 29.83
N LYS A 109 -9.67 -24.89 30.54
CA LYS A 109 -9.06 -25.84 31.47
C LYS A 109 -9.21 -27.24 30.84
N GLY A 110 -8.11 -27.85 30.45
CA GLY A 110 -8.12 -29.24 29.98
C GLY A 110 -7.64 -29.43 28.53
N LYS A 111 -7.84 -30.64 28.00
CA LYS A 111 -7.42 -31.03 26.66
C LYS A 111 -8.42 -30.46 25.64
N LEU A 112 -7.89 -29.75 24.61
CA LEU A 112 -8.70 -29.24 23.52
C LEU A 112 -9.24 -30.39 22.66
N ASP A 113 -10.56 -30.42 22.45
CA ASP A 113 -11.19 -31.27 21.46
C ASP A 113 -11.14 -30.60 20.09
N MET A 114 -10.02 -30.76 19.40
CA MET A 114 -9.78 -30.12 18.09
C MET A 114 -10.82 -30.54 17.05
N LYS A 115 -11.39 -31.76 17.12
CA LYS A 115 -12.40 -32.21 16.17
C LYS A 115 -13.68 -31.38 16.28
N LYS A 116 -14.21 -31.25 17.50
CA LYS A 116 -15.41 -30.44 17.77
C LYS A 116 -15.17 -28.96 17.44
N ILE A 117 -14.00 -28.44 17.81
CA ILE A 117 -13.59 -27.05 17.55
C ILE A 117 -13.56 -26.80 16.02
N THR A 118 -12.94 -27.70 15.24
CA THR A 118 -12.90 -27.57 13.77
C THR A 118 -14.31 -27.60 13.16
N GLU A 119 -15.19 -28.46 13.65
CA GLU A 119 -16.59 -28.50 13.21
C GLU A 119 -17.34 -27.18 13.52
N ASP A 120 -17.11 -26.59 14.67
CA ASP A 120 -17.76 -25.33 15.07
C ASP A 120 -17.19 -24.13 14.27
N ILE A 121 -15.90 -24.11 14.01
CA ILE A 121 -15.26 -23.10 13.14
C ILE A 121 -15.79 -23.25 11.70
N GLN A 122 -15.91 -24.48 11.19
CA GLN A 122 -16.43 -24.71 9.84
C GLN A 122 -17.88 -24.21 9.69
N LYS A 123 -18.75 -24.48 10.65
CA LYS A 123 -20.12 -23.93 10.66
C LYS A 123 -20.14 -22.41 10.63
N LEU A 124 -19.21 -21.78 11.34
CA LEU A 124 -19.08 -20.32 11.36
C LEU A 124 -18.59 -19.79 10.00
N ALA A 125 -17.60 -20.46 9.39
CA ALA A 125 -17.11 -20.13 8.06
C ALA A 125 -18.21 -20.25 7.01
N ASP A 126 -18.93 -21.37 7.01
CA ASP A 126 -20.04 -21.65 6.09
C ASP A 126 -21.17 -20.61 6.23
N LYS A 127 -21.48 -20.22 7.47
CA LYS A 127 -22.53 -19.21 7.76
C LYS A 127 -22.30 -17.88 7.04
N TYR A 128 -21.05 -17.43 6.92
CA TYR A 128 -20.71 -16.15 6.30
C TYR A 128 -20.19 -16.30 4.87
N GLY A 129 -19.99 -17.53 4.38
CA GLY A 129 -19.51 -17.82 3.02
C GLY A 129 -17.98 -17.74 2.89
N PHE A 130 -17.25 -17.98 3.97
CA PHE A 130 -15.80 -18.11 3.92
C PHE A 130 -15.40 -19.50 3.38
N GLU A 131 -14.52 -19.50 2.40
CA GLU A 131 -13.86 -20.72 1.92
C GLU A 131 -12.50 -20.85 2.57
N LEU A 132 -12.31 -21.82 3.45
CA LEU A 132 -11.08 -22.02 4.20
C LEU A 132 -10.86 -23.50 4.50
N ASP A 133 -9.67 -24.01 4.17
CA ASP A 133 -9.19 -25.28 4.67
C ASP A 133 -8.57 -25.10 6.06
N LEU A 134 -9.29 -25.55 7.08
CA LEU A 134 -8.88 -25.43 8.48
C LEU A 134 -7.64 -26.27 8.84
N SER A 135 -7.28 -27.27 8.01
CA SER A 135 -6.10 -28.13 8.20
C SER A 135 -4.84 -27.54 7.55
N GLN A 136 -4.96 -26.59 6.64
CA GLN A 136 -3.85 -25.96 5.95
C GLN A 136 -3.02 -25.12 6.90
N LYS A 137 -1.68 -25.19 6.77
CA LYS A 137 -0.75 -24.38 7.54
C LYS A 137 -0.69 -22.96 7.00
N ILE A 138 -0.48 -22.00 7.89
CA ILE A 138 -0.52 -20.56 7.55
C ILE A 138 0.56 -20.21 6.51
N TYR A 139 1.76 -20.79 6.57
CA TYR A 139 2.80 -20.47 5.58
C TYR A 139 2.47 -20.92 4.14
N GLU A 140 1.51 -21.86 3.98
CA GLU A 140 1.03 -22.34 2.67
C GLU A 140 -0.13 -21.50 2.13
N MET A 141 -0.69 -20.60 2.95
CA MET A 141 -1.87 -19.83 2.63
C MET A 141 -1.54 -18.57 1.83
N SER A 142 -2.43 -18.21 0.91
CA SER A 142 -2.44 -16.89 0.29
C SER A 142 -2.74 -15.80 1.33
N VAL A 143 -2.45 -14.55 0.97
CA VAL A 143 -2.71 -13.40 1.84
C VAL A 143 -4.20 -13.25 2.15
N SER A 144 -5.07 -13.49 1.16
CA SER A 144 -6.52 -13.49 1.30
C SER A 144 -7.00 -14.57 2.29
N GLN A 145 -6.44 -15.78 2.20
CA GLN A 145 -6.75 -16.85 3.16
C GLN A 145 -6.29 -16.51 4.58
N LYS A 146 -5.08 -15.93 4.75
CA LYS A 146 -4.60 -15.48 6.07
C LYS A 146 -5.53 -14.43 6.68
N GLN A 147 -6.02 -13.51 5.89
CA GLN A 147 -7.01 -12.52 6.33
C GLN A 147 -8.32 -13.18 6.76
N THR A 148 -8.79 -14.16 6.00
CA THR A 148 -9.97 -14.95 6.36
C THR A 148 -9.80 -15.63 7.71
N VAL A 149 -8.63 -16.22 7.99
CA VAL A 149 -8.30 -16.84 9.28
C VAL A 149 -8.40 -15.81 10.41
N GLU A 150 -7.85 -14.60 10.24
CA GLU A 150 -7.91 -13.53 11.25
C GLU A 150 -9.35 -13.08 11.54
N ILE A 151 -10.19 -12.93 10.49
CA ILE A 151 -11.60 -12.54 10.67
C ILE A 151 -12.35 -13.65 11.40
N ILE A 152 -12.23 -14.90 10.98
CA ILE A 152 -12.90 -16.05 11.61
C ILE A 152 -12.43 -16.19 13.06
N LYS A 153 -11.14 -15.99 13.35
CA LYS A 153 -10.58 -15.99 14.69
C LYS A 153 -11.26 -14.98 15.60
N MET A 154 -11.52 -13.74 15.12
CA MET A 154 -12.24 -12.73 15.89
C MET A 154 -13.71 -13.13 16.12
N LEU A 155 -14.38 -13.63 15.08
CA LEU A 155 -15.78 -14.07 15.17
C LEU A 155 -15.94 -15.28 16.11
N TYR A 156 -15.07 -16.29 16.00
CA TYR A 156 -15.09 -17.48 16.85
C TYR A 156 -14.89 -17.13 18.32
N ARG A 157 -14.15 -16.06 18.58
CA ARG A 157 -13.95 -15.47 19.92
C ARG A 157 -15.14 -14.63 20.40
N GLY A 158 -16.18 -14.47 19.60
CA GLY A 158 -17.40 -13.76 19.98
C GLY A 158 -17.40 -12.27 19.71
N ALA A 159 -16.52 -11.76 18.85
CA ALA A 159 -16.52 -10.35 18.48
C ALA A 159 -17.87 -9.94 17.86
N ARG A 160 -18.43 -8.83 18.34
CA ARG A 160 -19.64 -8.17 17.84
C ARG A 160 -19.35 -6.77 17.28
N ILE A 161 -18.20 -6.22 17.64
CA ILE A 161 -17.62 -5.03 17.05
C ILE A 161 -16.32 -5.47 16.40
N LEU A 162 -16.19 -5.31 15.07
CA LEU A 162 -15.02 -5.71 14.31
C LEU A 162 -14.34 -4.48 13.73
N ILE A 163 -13.04 -4.36 13.97
CA ILE A 163 -12.19 -3.31 13.43
C ILE A 163 -11.28 -3.94 12.37
N LEU A 164 -11.26 -3.40 11.16
CA LEU A 164 -10.44 -3.84 10.04
C LEU A 164 -9.51 -2.71 9.60
N ASP A 165 -8.20 -2.92 9.69
CA ASP A 165 -7.19 -1.93 9.31
C ASP A 165 -6.65 -2.25 7.89
N GLU A 166 -7.05 -1.43 6.91
CA GLU A 166 -6.71 -1.57 5.48
C GLU A 166 -6.94 -2.98 4.91
N PRO A 167 -8.16 -3.54 5.03
CA PRO A 167 -8.39 -4.96 4.77
C PRO A 167 -8.22 -5.38 3.31
N THR A 168 -8.18 -4.44 2.37
CA THR A 168 -8.09 -4.71 0.92
C THR A 168 -6.74 -4.35 0.31
N ALA A 169 -5.77 -3.94 1.14
CA ALA A 169 -4.48 -3.44 0.65
C ALA A 169 -3.70 -4.44 -0.23
N VAL A 170 -3.95 -5.74 -0.03
CA VAL A 170 -3.24 -6.85 -0.69
C VAL A 170 -4.17 -7.80 -1.45
N LEU A 171 -5.45 -7.43 -1.59
CA LEU A 171 -6.47 -8.23 -2.27
C LEU A 171 -6.63 -7.81 -3.73
N THR A 172 -6.99 -8.77 -4.58
CA THR A 172 -7.49 -8.49 -5.92
C THR A 172 -8.87 -7.83 -5.86
N PRO A 173 -9.34 -7.16 -6.93
CA PRO A 173 -10.70 -6.62 -6.98
C PRO A 173 -11.78 -7.65 -6.63
N GLN A 174 -11.69 -8.86 -7.20
CA GLN A 174 -12.64 -9.94 -6.96
C GLN A 174 -12.64 -10.43 -5.51
N GLU A 175 -11.45 -10.52 -4.89
CA GLU A 175 -11.34 -10.87 -3.47
C GLU A 175 -11.90 -9.75 -2.58
N SER A 176 -11.71 -8.49 -2.97
CA SER A 176 -12.27 -7.32 -2.27
C SER A 176 -13.79 -7.33 -2.31
N ASP A 177 -14.40 -7.57 -3.48
CA ASP A 177 -15.84 -7.67 -3.63
C ASP A 177 -16.43 -8.80 -2.78
N ARG A 178 -15.76 -9.97 -2.78
CA ARG A 178 -16.15 -11.11 -1.93
C ARG A 178 -16.07 -10.75 -0.44
N LEU A 179 -15.00 -10.08 -0.01
CA LEU A 179 -14.88 -9.61 1.37
C LEU A 179 -16.02 -8.64 1.71
N PHE A 180 -16.37 -7.71 0.82
CA PHE A 180 -17.47 -6.76 1.04
C PHE A 180 -18.80 -7.46 1.22
N ASP A 181 -19.09 -8.51 0.44
CA ASP A 181 -20.31 -9.28 0.60
C ASP A 181 -20.34 -10.01 1.96
N ILE A 182 -19.22 -10.56 2.39
CA ILE A 182 -19.08 -11.18 3.71
C ILE A 182 -19.34 -10.15 4.82
N LEU A 183 -18.74 -8.95 4.75
CA LEU A 183 -18.94 -7.90 5.74
C LEU A 183 -20.39 -7.40 5.78
N ARG A 184 -21.05 -7.28 4.62
CA ARG A 184 -22.48 -6.96 4.54
C ARG A 184 -23.34 -8.03 5.21
N ASN A 185 -23.01 -9.32 5.03
CA ASN A 185 -23.72 -10.42 5.68
C ASN A 185 -23.50 -10.41 7.21
N MET A 186 -22.26 -10.13 7.68
CA MET A 186 -21.98 -9.99 9.09
C MET A 186 -22.75 -8.81 9.72
N ARG A 187 -22.83 -7.67 9.02
CA ARG A 187 -23.64 -6.52 9.44
C ARG A 187 -25.10 -6.89 9.60
N LYS A 188 -25.70 -7.61 8.62
CA LYS A 188 -27.09 -8.10 8.68
C LYS A 188 -27.32 -9.03 9.89
N ASP A 189 -26.29 -9.74 10.32
CA ASP A 189 -26.31 -10.65 11.47
C ASP A 189 -26.04 -9.93 12.81
N GLY A 190 -26.03 -8.59 12.79
CA GLY A 190 -25.89 -7.77 14.00
C GLY A 190 -24.46 -7.39 14.38
N CYS A 191 -23.45 -7.68 13.55
CA CYS A 191 -22.09 -7.21 13.77
C CYS A 191 -21.98 -5.73 13.40
N SER A 192 -21.32 -4.92 14.23
CA SER A 192 -20.96 -3.54 13.94
C SER A 192 -19.50 -3.52 13.47
N ILE A 193 -19.21 -2.83 12.37
CA ILE A 193 -17.91 -2.94 11.70
C ILE A 193 -17.32 -1.55 11.53
N MET A 194 -16.04 -1.40 11.87
CA MET A 194 -15.24 -0.20 11.56
C MET A 194 -14.16 -0.58 10.56
N ILE A 195 -14.06 0.17 9.47
CA ILE A 195 -13.04 -0.07 8.44
C ILE A 195 -12.16 1.16 8.34
N ILE A 196 -10.85 0.95 8.48
CA ILE A 196 -9.84 1.97 8.19
C ILE A 196 -9.36 1.75 6.76
N THR A 197 -9.52 2.74 5.92
CA THR A 197 -8.97 2.74 4.56
C THR A 197 -8.71 4.17 4.08
N HIS A 198 -7.85 4.31 3.10
CA HIS A 198 -7.66 5.56 2.36
C HIS A 198 -8.23 5.50 0.95
N LYS A 199 -8.80 4.35 0.55
CA LYS A 199 -9.37 4.12 -0.78
C LYS A 199 -10.83 4.56 -0.82
N LEU A 200 -11.10 5.69 -1.46
CA LEU A 200 -12.42 6.33 -1.52
C LEU A 200 -13.49 5.45 -2.14
N GLN A 201 -13.14 4.69 -3.19
CA GLN A 201 -14.10 3.82 -3.90
C GLN A 201 -14.59 2.68 -2.99
N GLU A 202 -13.72 2.13 -2.15
CA GLU A 202 -14.09 1.09 -1.18
C GLU A 202 -15.04 1.63 -0.11
N VAL A 203 -14.76 2.84 0.38
CA VAL A 203 -15.63 3.54 1.34
C VAL A 203 -17.02 3.72 0.75
N LEU A 204 -17.11 4.27 -0.47
CA LEU A 204 -18.38 4.51 -1.16
C LEU A 204 -19.14 3.22 -1.48
N ALA A 205 -18.43 2.12 -1.74
CA ALA A 205 -19.04 0.83 -2.08
C ALA A 205 -19.57 0.07 -0.86
N LEU A 206 -18.99 0.26 0.34
CA LEU A 206 -19.22 -0.65 1.47
C LEU A 206 -19.85 0.00 2.68
N SER A 207 -19.45 1.23 3.05
CA SER A 207 -19.84 1.84 4.33
C SER A 207 -21.24 2.43 4.31
N ASP A 208 -21.87 2.49 5.48
CA ASP A 208 -23.11 3.23 5.71
C ASP A 208 -22.84 4.70 6.00
N ARG A 209 -21.81 4.97 6.83
CA ARG A 209 -21.30 6.31 7.15
C ARG A 209 -19.78 6.37 7.05
N VAL A 210 -19.29 7.58 6.89
CA VAL A 210 -17.86 7.88 6.82
C VAL A 210 -17.50 8.93 7.85
N ALA A 211 -16.63 8.59 8.78
CA ALA A 211 -16.04 9.53 9.73
C ALA A 211 -14.66 9.98 9.22
N ILE A 212 -14.42 11.28 9.20
CA ILE A 212 -13.21 11.88 8.68
C ILE A 212 -12.32 12.35 9.83
N LEU A 213 -11.07 11.86 9.82
CA LEU A 213 -10.00 12.30 10.71
C LEU A 213 -8.95 13.08 9.94
N ARG A 214 -8.55 14.26 10.43
CA ARG A 214 -7.51 15.09 9.84
C ARG A 214 -6.61 15.69 10.90
N LYS A 215 -5.29 15.42 10.83
CA LYS A 215 -4.27 15.93 11.75
C LYS A 215 -4.62 15.69 13.22
N GLY A 216 -5.08 14.49 13.55
CA GLY A 216 -5.47 14.09 14.90
C GLY A 216 -6.88 14.50 15.34
N LYS A 217 -7.59 15.30 14.56
CA LYS A 217 -8.93 15.81 14.90
C LYS A 217 -10.03 15.10 14.14
N TYR A 218 -11.16 14.92 14.81
CA TYR A 218 -12.41 14.57 14.15
C TYR A 218 -12.94 15.79 13.39
N ILE A 219 -13.34 15.60 12.14
CA ILE A 219 -13.85 16.65 11.27
C ILE A 219 -15.36 16.57 11.17
N ASP A 220 -15.88 15.42 10.72
CA ASP A 220 -17.32 15.19 10.56
C ASP A 220 -17.59 13.69 10.32
N THR A 221 -18.87 13.30 10.41
CA THR A 221 -19.37 11.99 9.96
C THR A 221 -20.54 12.20 9.01
N VAL A 222 -20.40 11.72 7.78
CA VAL A 222 -21.39 11.86 6.72
C VAL A 222 -22.02 10.52 6.36
N GLU A 223 -23.29 10.53 5.94
CA GLU A 223 -23.94 9.36 5.34
C GLU A 223 -23.30 9.08 3.99
N THR A 224 -22.83 7.87 3.74
CA THR A 224 -22.12 7.51 2.51
C THR A 224 -22.97 7.76 1.25
N ALA A 225 -24.27 7.53 1.34
CA ALA A 225 -25.22 7.79 0.24
C ALA A 225 -25.29 9.26 -0.21
N GLN A 226 -24.81 10.20 0.61
CA GLN A 226 -24.77 11.64 0.33
C GLN A 226 -23.38 12.13 -0.05
N ALA A 227 -22.38 11.25 0.01
CA ALA A 227 -20.98 11.57 -0.26
C ALA A 227 -20.55 11.13 -1.67
N ASN A 228 -19.49 11.76 -2.16
CA ASN A 228 -18.77 11.32 -3.37
C ASN A 228 -17.27 11.44 -3.14
N ALA A 229 -16.47 10.88 -4.04
CA ALA A 229 -15.01 10.86 -3.90
C ALA A 229 -14.42 12.27 -3.75
N GLN A 230 -14.94 13.26 -4.49
CA GLN A 230 -14.49 14.65 -4.42
C GLN A 230 -14.75 15.26 -3.05
N SER A 231 -16.00 15.16 -2.54
CA SER A 231 -16.36 15.73 -1.24
C SER A 231 -15.58 15.09 -0.08
N LEU A 232 -15.40 13.77 -0.11
CA LEU A 232 -14.60 13.06 0.90
C LEU A 232 -13.13 13.48 0.87
N SER A 233 -12.52 13.58 -0.32
CA SER A 233 -11.15 14.08 -0.47
C SER A 233 -10.98 15.50 0.06
N GLU A 234 -11.90 16.40 -0.27
CA GLU A 234 -11.85 17.79 0.21
C GLU A 234 -11.94 17.88 1.75
N MET A 235 -12.76 17.03 2.37
CA MET A 235 -12.85 16.94 3.83
C MET A 235 -11.56 16.38 4.46
N MET A 236 -10.96 15.37 3.83
CA MET A 236 -9.68 14.77 4.28
C MET A 236 -8.54 15.78 4.27
N VAL A 237 -8.40 16.50 3.17
CA VAL A 237 -7.30 17.47 2.95
C VAL A 237 -7.60 18.81 3.61
N GLY A 238 -8.87 19.23 3.64
CA GLY A 238 -9.33 20.52 4.18
C GLY A 238 -9.24 21.65 3.17
N GLY A 239 -9.30 21.33 1.89
CA GLY A 239 -9.29 22.28 0.78
C GLY A 239 -9.73 21.61 -0.51
N ARG A 240 -9.87 22.38 -1.58
CA ARG A 240 -10.18 21.83 -2.90
C ARG A 240 -9.05 20.92 -3.38
N VAL A 241 -9.41 19.77 -3.90
CA VAL A 241 -8.49 18.77 -4.47
C VAL A 241 -8.93 18.49 -5.91
N ASP A 242 -8.00 18.51 -6.83
CA ASP A 242 -8.24 18.00 -8.18
C ASP A 242 -7.84 16.51 -8.20
N LEU A 243 -8.82 15.64 -8.31
CA LEU A 243 -8.61 14.18 -8.35
C LEU A 243 -8.31 13.67 -9.76
N ASN A 244 -8.39 14.50 -10.79
CA ASN A 244 -8.10 14.06 -12.14
C ASN A 244 -6.60 13.79 -12.31
N ILE A 245 -6.26 12.65 -12.85
CA ILE A 245 -4.91 12.32 -13.28
C ILE A 245 -4.82 12.65 -14.78
N ASP A 246 -4.07 13.70 -15.10
CA ASP A 246 -3.78 14.01 -16.51
C ASP A 246 -2.99 12.86 -17.15
N ARG A 247 -3.47 12.34 -18.28
CA ARG A 247 -2.77 11.33 -19.09
C ARG A 247 -2.65 11.83 -20.52
N PRO A 248 -1.62 12.61 -20.82
CA PRO A 248 -1.37 13.09 -22.18
C PRO A 248 -1.14 11.92 -23.14
N GLU A 249 -1.47 12.11 -24.43
CA GLU A 249 -1.17 11.11 -25.44
C GLU A 249 0.34 10.87 -25.53
N PRO A 250 0.78 9.60 -25.71
CA PRO A 250 2.19 9.31 -25.93
C PRO A 250 2.65 9.88 -27.28
N GLU A 251 3.73 10.66 -27.25
CA GLU A 251 4.30 11.24 -28.47
C GLU A 251 5.64 10.58 -28.81
N ASN A 252 5.94 10.44 -30.11
CA ASN A 252 7.23 9.93 -30.62
C ASN A 252 7.62 8.57 -30.01
N VAL A 253 6.65 7.68 -29.85
CA VAL A 253 6.82 6.36 -29.23
C VAL A 253 7.85 5.54 -30.02
N LYS A 254 8.96 5.19 -29.35
CA LYS A 254 10.04 4.35 -29.89
C LYS A 254 10.43 3.31 -28.85
N LYS A 255 10.78 2.10 -29.27
CA LYS A 255 11.33 1.10 -28.36
C LYS A 255 12.57 1.66 -27.67
N ARG A 256 12.60 1.61 -26.34
CA ARG A 256 13.70 2.10 -25.51
C ARG A 256 14.39 0.98 -24.76
N LEU A 257 13.64 0.07 -24.14
CA LEU A 257 14.16 -1.07 -23.43
C LEU A 257 13.48 -2.35 -23.92
N VAL A 258 14.26 -3.37 -24.22
CA VAL A 258 13.76 -4.68 -24.67
C VAL A 258 14.32 -5.74 -23.71
N VAL A 259 13.41 -6.42 -23.02
CA VAL A 259 13.70 -7.54 -22.13
C VAL A 259 13.24 -8.82 -22.81
N LYS A 260 14.08 -9.85 -22.84
CA LYS A 260 13.76 -11.14 -23.47
C LYS A 260 14.22 -12.31 -22.59
N GLY A 261 13.31 -13.24 -22.35
CA GLY A 261 13.57 -14.49 -21.66
C GLY A 261 14.19 -14.31 -20.27
N LEU A 262 13.79 -13.24 -19.53
CA LEU A 262 14.43 -12.88 -18.27
C LEU A 262 14.01 -13.85 -17.16
N ASN A 263 15.02 -14.48 -16.55
CA ASN A 263 14.85 -15.40 -15.43
C ASN A 263 15.67 -14.93 -14.22
N CYS A 264 15.05 -14.90 -13.05
CA CYS A 264 15.72 -14.55 -11.79
C CYS A 264 15.28 -15.49 -10.65
N LYS A 265 16.17 -15.67 -9.67
CA LYS A 265 15.89 -16.37 -8.41
C LYS A 265 16.20 -15.46 -7.21
N ASN A 266 15.51 -15.69 -6.13
CA ASN A 266 15.83 -15.05 -4.85
C ASN A 266 16.99 -15.79 -4.14
N LYS A 267 17.36 -15.34 -2.94
CA LYS A 267 18.45 -15.93 -2.14
C LYS A 267 18.16 -17.36 -1.66
N GLU A 268 16.90 -17.72 -1.63
CA GLU A 268 16.40 -19.06 -1.26
C GLU A 268 16.24 -19.97 -2.49
N GLU A 269 16.84 -19.61 -3.64
CA GLU A 269 16.77 -20.36 -4.93
C GLU A 269 15.35 -20.50 -5.50
N VAL A 270 14.38 -19.74 -4.98
CA VAL A 270 13.01 -19.72 -5.51
C VAL A 270 12.96 -18.80 -6.73
N LYS A 271 12.38 -19.30 -7.82
CA LYS A 271 12.22 -18.54 -9.06
C LYS A 271 11.25 -17.37 -8.85
N THR A 272 11.72 -16.16 -9.08
CA THR A 272 10.95 -14.92 -8.91
C THR A 272 10.54 -14.29 -10.23
N LEU A 273 11.32 -14.54 -11.30
CA LEU A 273 10.97 -14.21 -12.69
C LEU A 273 11.16 -15.45 -13.54
N ASP A 274 10.20 -15.74 -14.42
CA ASP A 274 10.14 -16.91 -15.26
C ASP A 274 9.80 -16.54 -16.71
N ASP A 275 10.82 -16.52 -17.59
CA ASP A 275 10.72 -16.26 -19.01
C ASP A 275 10.00 -14.95 -19.35
N VAL A 276 10.40 -13.84 -18.71
CA VAL A 276 9.75 -12.55 -18.86
C VAL A 276 10.21 -11.85 -20.13
N ASP A 277 9.26 -11.59 -21.04
CA ASP A 277 9.41 -10.79 -22.24
C ASP A 277 8.65 -9.47 -22.14
N LEU A 278 9.33 -8.33 -22.29
CA LEU A 278 8.70 -7.01 -22.21
C LEU A 278 9.46 -5.96 -23.03
N THR A 279 8.70 -5.15 -23.76
CA THR A 279 9.23 -3.95 -24.43
C THR A 279 8.66 -2.70 -23.78
N VAL A 280 9.55 -1.78 -23.40
CA VAL A 280 9.20 -0.46 -22.85
C VAL A 280 9.55 0.60 -23.90
N ASN A 281 8.65 1.54 -24.14
CA ASN A 281 8.86 2.58 -25.14
C ASN A 281 9.20 3.94 -24.49
N ALA A 282 9.97 4.74 -25.23
CA ALA A 282 10.16 6.15 -24.90
C ALA A 282 8.83 6.91 -25.05
N GLY A 283 8.57 7.88 -24.19
CA GLY A 283 7.37 8.70 -24.26
C GLY A 283 6.09 8.01 -23.78
N GLU A 284 6.19 6.85 -23.11
CA GLU A 284 5.06 6.19 -22.47
C GLU A 284 5.29 5.96 -20.96
N ILE A 285 4.21 5.81 -20.22
CA ILE A 285 4.19 5.26 -18.88
C ILE A 285 3.65 3.83 -18.97
N LEU A 286 4.53 2.85 -18.70
CA LEU A 286 4.17 1.45 -18.58
C LEU A 286 3.91 1.13 -17.10
N GLY A 287 2.65 0.85 -16.77
CA GLY A 287 2.26 0.34 -15.45
C GLY A 287 2.59 -1.14 -15.32
N ILE A 288 3.05 -1.53 -14.14
CA ILE A 288 3.21 -2.93 -13.76
C ILE A 288 2.23 -3.23 -12.64
N ALA A 289 1.26 -4.10 -12.91
CA ALA A 289 0.27 -4.58 -11.97
C ALA A 289 0.57 -6.04 -11.58
N GLY A 290 0.08 -6.46 -10.43
CA GLY A 290 0.20 -7.85 -9.94
C GLY A 290 -0.01 -7.92 -8.44
N ILE A 291 -0.32 -9.12 -7.94
CA ILE A 291 -0.38 -9.37 -6.49
C ILE A 291 1.03 -9.25 -5.91
N SER A 292 1.14 -8.78 -4.67
CA SER A 292 2.42 -8.66 -3.98
C SER A 292 3.20 -9.99 -4.03
N GLY A 293 4.48 -9.93 -4.42
CA GLY A 293 5.33 -11.11 -4.59
C GLY A 293 5.22 -11.80 -5.96
N SER A 294 4.51 -11.22 -6.93
CA SER A 294 4.44 -11.78 -8.30
C SER A 294 5.64 -11.45 -9.20
N GLY A 295 6.70 -10.78 -8.68
CA GLY A 295 7.93 -10.51 -9.45
C GLY A 295 8.09 -9.05 -9.91
N GLN A 296 7.15 -8.16 -9.60
CA GLN A 296 7.18 -6.76 -10.04
C GLN A 296 8.43 -6.01 -9.55
N LYS A 297 8.77 -6.17 -8.28
CA LYS A 297 9.94 -5.57 -7.64
C LYS A 297 11.23 -6.14 -8.22
N GLU A 298 11.32 -7.46 -8.29
CA GLU A 298 12.45 -8.21 -8.80
C GLU A 298 12.73 -7.84 -10.26
N PHE A 299 11.70 -7.59 -11.06
CA PHE A 299 11.83 -7.12 -12.44
C PHE A 299 12.52 -5.75 -12.51
N LEU A 300 12.10 -4.77 -11.69
CA LEU A 300 12.77 -3.47 -11.66
C LEU A 300 14.21 -3.57 -11.13
N GLU A 301 14.44 -4.40 -10.11
CA GLU A 301 15.76 -4.61 -9.52
C GLU A 301 16.72 -5.31 -10.51
N ALA A 302 16.22 -6.26 -11.32
CA ALA A 302 17.01 -6.90 -12.36
C ALA A 302 17.45 -5.89 -13.44
N ILE A 303 16.54 -5.03 -13.92
CA ILE A 303 16.87 -3.97 -14.88
C ILE A 303 17.86 -2.97 -14.28
N ALA A 304 17.78 -2.68 -13.00
CA ALA A 304 18.69 -1.76 -12.32
C ALA A 304 20.04 -2.39 -11.91
N GLY A 305 20.24 -3.70 -12.15
CA GLY A 305 21.45 -4.44 -11.76
C GLY A 305 21.60 -4.67 -10.26
N LEU A 306 20.46 -4.75 -9.55
CA LEU A 306 20.40 -5.01 -8.12
C LEU A 306 20.00 -6.46 -7.80
N GLN A 307 19.39 -7.16 -8.77
CA GLN A 307 19.00 -8.57 -8.73
C GLN A 307 19.86 -9.36 -9.71
N ALA A 308 20.39 -10.51 -9.30
CA ALA A 308 21.13 -11.40 -10.19
C ALA A 308 20.20 -12.01 -11.26
N ILE A 309 20.65 -11.99 -12.50
CA ILE A 309 19.96 -12.57 -13.65
C ILE A 309 20.51 -13.97 -13.89
N GLU A 310 19.63 -14.98 -13.97
CA GLU A 310 20.00 -16.37 -14.24
C GLU A 310 20.17 -16.59 -15.77
N SER A 311 19.25 -16.06 -16.54
CA SER A 311 19.29 -16.06 -18.02
C SER A 311 18.40 -14.97 -18.61
N GLY A 312 18.54 -14.73 -19.90
CA GLY A 312 17.81 -13.69 -20.63
C GLY A 312 18.69 -12.50 -20.99
N SER A 313 18.08 -11.48 -21.61
CA SER A 313 18.77 -10.27 -22.04
C SER A 313 17.97 -9.02 -21.71
N ILE A 314 18.67 -7.91 -21.45
CA ILE A 314 18.10 -6.58 -21.22
C ILE A 314 18.83 -5.60 -22.09
N THR A 315 18.23 -5.19 -23.21
CA THR A 315 18.85 -4.33 -24.21
C THR A 315 18.29 -2.92 -24.15
N LEU A 316 19.13 -1.93 -23.86
CA LEU A 316 18.80 -0.51 -23.94
C LEU A 316 19.05 -0.01 -25.35
N LEU A 317 18.04 0.58 -26.00
CA LEU A 317 18.14 1.15 -27.35
C LEU A 317 18.38 2.66 -27.28
N ASP A 318 19.28 3.15 -28.10
CA ASP A 318 19.45 4.59 -28.33
C ASP A 318 18.43 5.14 -29.36
N ASP A 319 18.49 6.43 -29.66
CA ASP A 319 17.56 7.08 -30.60
C ASP A 319 17.72 6.60 -32.05
N ASN A 320 18.84 5.96 -32.38
CA ASN A 320 19.14 5.36 -33.70
C ASN A 320 18.82 3.86 -33.73
N GLY A 321 18.30 3.29 -32.65
CA GLY A 321 17.98 1.86 -32.55
C GLY A 321 19.18 0.96 -32.25
N LYS A 322 20.36 1.50 -31.94
CA LYS A 322 21.52 0.71 -31.55
C LYS A 322 21.35 0.21 -30.12
N GLY A 323 21.47 -1.09 -29.91
CA GLY A 323 21.32 -1.75 -28.63
C GLY A 323 22.61 -1.77 -27.81
N THR A 324 22.44 -1.60 -26.50
CA THR A 324 23.47 -1.86 -25.48
C THR A 324 22.91 -2.91 -24.52
N GLU A 325 23.60 -4.04 -24.40
CA GLU A 325 23.20 -5.11 -23.45
C GLU A 325 23.57 -4.69 -22.03
N LEU A 326 22.63 -4.86 -21.11
CA LEU A 326 22.76 -4.48 -19.71
C LEU A 326 22.88 -5.67 -18.77
N ALA A 327 22.44 -6.87 -19.19
CA ALA A 327 22.51 -8.07 -18.37
C ALA A 327 23.97 -8.34 -17.95
N GLY A 328 24.19 -8.54 -16.66
CA GLY A 328 25.51 -8.74 -16.07
C GLY A 328 26.32 -7.47 -15.79
N MET A 329 25.80 -6.28 -16.15
CA MET A 329 26.41 -5.01 -15.74
C MET A 329 26.09 -4.69 -14.28
N ASP A 330 27.02 -4.00 -13.60
CA ASP A 330 26.78 -3.45 -12.27
C ASP A 330 25.83 -2.23 -12.31
N SER A 331 25.17 -1.96 -11.18
CA SER A 331 24.16 -0.89 -11.06
C SER A 331 24.71 0.52 -11.38
N ILE A 332 26.01 0.75 -11.17
CA ILE A 332 26.65 2.04 -11.48
C ILE A 332 26.78 2.22 -12.99
N SER A 333 27.19 1.17 -13.70
CA SER A 333 27.31 1.15 -15.16
C SER A 333 25.95 1.30 -15.82
N ILE A 334 24.92 0.62 -15.30
CA ILE A 334 23.53 0.72 -15.76
C ILE A 334 23.00 2.15 -15.56
N ASN A 335 23.25 2.76 -14.41
CA ASN A 335 22.84 4.13 -14.16
C ASN A 335 23.52 5.11 -15.12
N LYS A 336 24.84 4.94 -15.39
CA LYS A 336 25.58 5.75 -16.39
C LYS A 336 25.03 5.55 -17.82
N ALA A 337 24.47 4.38 -18.15
CA ALA A 337 23.84 4.14 -19.44
C ALA A 337 22.51 4.91 -19.59
N GLY A 338 21.94 5.39 -18.49
CA GLY A 338 20.75 6.24 -18.45
C GLY A 338 19.51 5.57 -17.86
N ILE A 339 19.68 4.51 -17.06
CA ILE A 339 18.58 3.91 -16.29
C ILE A 339 18.65 4.41 -14.86
N SER A 340 17.57 4.99 -14.36
CA SER A 340 17.44 5.44 -12.97
C SER A 340 16.32 4.68 -12.28
N LEU A 341 16.57 4.23 -11.06
CA LEU A 341 15.58 3.55 -10.21
C LEU A 341 15.19 4.46 -9.04
N ALA A 342 13.95 4.95 -9.08
CA ALA A 342 13.28 5.64 -7.98
C ALA A 342 12.48 4.62 -7.15
N PHE A 343 13.17 3.84 -6.34
CA PHE A 343 12.54 2.91 -5.41
C PHE A 343 12.16 3.63 -4.12
N VAL A 344 10.88 3.58 -3.76
CA VAL A 344 10.39 4.11 -2.49
C VAL A 344 10.15 2.94 -1.53
N PRO A 345 11.11 2.64 -0.67
CA PRO A 345 10.98 1.55 0.31
C PRO A 345 10.00 1.93 1.43
N GLU A 346 9.53 0.94 2.17
CA GLU A 346 8.75 1.17 3.40
C GLU A 346 9.56 1.99 4.41
N ASP A 347 10.81 1.63 4.64
CA ASP A 347 11.79 2.45 5.37
C ASP A 347 12.48 3.45 4.42
N ARG A 348 11.85 4.60 4.23
CA ARG A 348 12.33 5.66 3.34
C ARG A 348 13.65 6.27 3.79
N ILE A 349 13.87 6.32 5.11
CA ILE A 349 15.04 6.96 5.72
C ILE A 349 16.22 5.99 5.80
N GLY A 350 15.97 4.70 6.02
CA GLY A 350 17.04 3.69 6.09
C GLY A 350 17.55 3.25 4.73
N MET A 351 16.67 3.16 3.73
CA MET A 351 16.99 2.58 2.42
C MET A 351 16.96 3.58 1.26
N GLY A 352 16.17 4.65 1.37
CA GLY A 352 15.98 5.63 0.28
C GLY A 352 16.86 6.86 0.40
N LEU A 353 16.88 7.49 1.57
CA LEU A 353 17.68 8.65 1.92
C LEU A 353 18.48 8.37 3.19
N VAL A 354 19.56 9.12 3.40
CA VAL A 354 20.30 9.09 4.66
C VAL A 354 19.69 10.11 5.62
N GLY A 355 19.04 9.64 6.67
CA GLY A 355 18.22 10.47 7.58
C GLY A 355 18.97 11.59 8.27
N ASP A 356 20.22 11.36 8.66
CA ASP A 356 21.08 12.35 9.33
C ASP A 356 21.70 13.39 8.39
N MET A 357 21.65 13.13 7.08
CA MET A 357 22.11 14.07 6.08
C MET A 357 21.02 15.09 5.72
N ASP A 358 21.44 16.28 5.33
CA ASP A 358 20.56 17.31 4.79
C ASP A 358 20.12 17.01 3.33
N MET A 359 19.25 17.86 2.77
CA MET A 359 18.81 17.68 1.37
C MET A 359 20.00 17.79 0.40
N THR A 360 20.93 18.71 0.62
CA THR A 360 22.08 18.91 -0.26
C THR A 360 22.97 17.68 -0.31
N ASP A 361 23.25 17.09 0.85
CA ASP A 361 24.08 15.88 0.93
C ASP A 361 23.38 14.67 0.34
N ASN A 362 22.08 14.52 0.55
CA ASN A 362 21.29 13.48 -0.11
C ASN A 362 21.26 13.62 -1.64
N MET A 363 21.21 14.85 -2.19
CA MET A 363 21.37 15.06 -3.65
C MET A 363 22.77 14.69 -4.11
N MET A 364 23.81 15.01 -3.31
CA MET A 364 25.19 14.73 -3.64
C MET A 364 25.50 13.23 -3.73
N LEU A 365 24.77 12.35 -3.04
CA LEU A 365 24.96 10.89 -3.11
C LEU A 365 24.92 10.35 -4.54
N ARG A 366 24.21 11.00 -5.46
CA ARG A 366 24.13 10.61 -6.87
C ARG A 366 25.19 11.26 -7.76
N SER A 367 25.87 12.31 -7.31
CA SER A 367 26.76 13.13 -8.13
C SER A 367 28.21 13.25 -7.62
N TYR A 368 28.52 12.76 -6.42
CA TYR A 368 29.83 12.96 -5.79
C TYR A 368 31.01 12.38 -6.61
N ARG A 369 30.77 11.40 -7.48
CA ARG A 369 31.79 10.80 -8.35
C ARG A 369 31.96 11.49 -9.71
N ASN A 370 31.11 12.49 -10.03
CA ASN A 370 31.14 13.14 -11.33
C ASN A 370 32.21 14.24 -11.44
N GLY A 371 32.79 14.66 -10.32
CA GLY A 371 33.84 15.68 -10.26
C GLY A 371 35.23 15.14 -10.59
N LYS A 372 36.08 15.99 -11.20
CA LYS A 372 37.51 15.70 -11.44
C LYS A 372 38.41 16.18 -10.29
N SER A 373 37.85 16.93 -9.33
CA SER A 373 38.53 17.50 -8.18
C SER A 373 38.62 16.52 -7.01
N PRO A 374 39.66 16.53 -6.19
CA PRO A 374 39.70 15.80 -4.91
C PRO A 374 38.72 16.37 -3.87
N PHE A 375 38.15 17.54 -4.11
CA PHE A 375 37.17 18.20 -3.24
C PHE A 375 35.75 17.95 -3.77
N LEU A 376 34.78 17.74 -2.86
CA LEU A 376 33.37 17.60 -3.18
C LEU A 376 32.77 18.93 -3.64
N ASP A 377 32.15 18.94 -4.81
CA ASP A 377 31.37 20.08 -5.29
C ASP A 377 29.94 20.00 -4.74
N ARG A 378 29.60 20.90 -3.83
CA ARG A 378 28.28 21.04 -3.20
C ARG A 378 27.37 22.04 -3.93
N LYS A 379 27.88 22.82 -4.91
CA LYS A 379 27.11 23.89 -5.57
C LYS A 379 25.97 23.32 -6.40
N GLY A 380 26.25 22.31 -7.22
CA GLY A 380 25.24 21.62 -8.03
C GLY A 380 24.17 20.93 -7.16
N PRO A 381 24.54 20.05 -6.21
CA PRO A 381 23.60 19.44 -5.27
C PRO A 381 22.75 20.45 -4.48
N LYS A 382 23.32 21.57 -4.03
CA LYS A 382 22.59 22.63 -3.33
C LYS A 382 21.55 23.29 -4.24
N ALA A 383 21.92 23.62 -5.47
CA ALA A 383 21.00 24.19 -6.45
C ALA A 383 19.84 23.22 -6.75
N LEU A 384 20.13 21.92 -6.88
CA LEU A 384 19.13 20.87 -7.05
C LEU A 384 18.21 20.77 -5.83
N ALA A 385 18.74 20.78 -4.61
CA ALA A 385 17.95 20.74 -3.39
C ALA A 385 16.96 21.92 -3.30
N LEU A 386 17.43 23.14 -3.64
CA LEU A 386 16.57 24.33 -3.69
C LEU A 386 15.47 24.19 -4.75
N LYS A 387 15.83 23.73 -5.95
CA LYS A 387 14.86 23.49 -7.04
C LYS A 387 13.79 22.46 -6.65
N ILE A 388 14.19 21.34 -6.05
CA ILE A 388 13.27 20.31 -5.56
C ILE A 388 12.37 20.87 -4.45
N LYS A 389 12.93 21.63 -3.51
CA LYS A 389 12.14 22.25 -2.44
C LYS A 389 11.04 23.15 -3.01
N GLU A 390 11.35 23.95 -4.00
CA GLU A 390 10.40 24.86 -4.63
C GLU A 390 9.38 24.12 -5.52
N GLN A 391 9.85 23.29 -6.45
CA GLN A 391 8.99 22.61 -7.43
C GLN A 391 8.04 21.58 -6.82
N LEU A 392 8.45 20.90 -5.74
CA LEU A 392 7.66 19.89 -5.07
C LEU A 392 7.05 20.38 -3.75
N GLU A 393 7.17 21.66 -3.48
CA GLU A 393 6.65 22.29 -2.27
C GLU A 393 7.05 21.50 -1.00
N VAL A 394 8.36 21.21 -0.88
CA VAL A 394 8.88 20.43 0.25
C VAL A 394 8.88 21.29 1.51
N MET A 395 8.07 20.89 2.48
CA MET A 395 7.99 21.55 3.78
C MET A 395 9.16 21.12 4.66
N THR A 396 10.12 22.02 4.84
CA THR A 396 11.28 21.84 5.69
C THR A 396 11.72 23.19 6.27
N PRO A 397 12.23 23.25 7.51
CA PRO A 397 12.76 24.50 8.08
C PRO A 397 13.90 25.07 7.25
N SER A 398 14.77 24.20 6.73
CA SER A 398 15.91 24.55 5.88
C SER A 398 16.32 23.35 5.03
N ILE A 399 16.91 23.59 3.84
CA ILE A 399 17.56 22.53 3.06
C ILE A 399 18.78 21.92 3.76
N SER A 400 19.30 22.59 4.81
CA SER A 400 20.39 22.11 5.66
C SER A 400 19.92 21.38 6.92
N ALA A 401 18.60 21.24 7.12
CA ALA A 401 18.05 20.40 8.19
C ALA A 401 18.15 18.93 7.81
N PRO A 402 18.47 18.03 8.76
CA PRO A 402 18.44 16.57 8.52
C PRO A 402 17.08 16.10 8.00
N VAL A 403 17.08 15.27 6.95
CA VAL A 403 15.82 14.84 6.31
C VAL A 403 14.92 14.00 7.23
N ARG A 404 15.46 13.39 8.27
CA ARG A 404 14.68 12.70 9.32
C ARG A 404 13.69 13.59 10.07
N GLN A 405 13.87 14.92 10.02
CA GLN A 405 12.97 15.90 10.65
C GLN A 405 11.77 16.24 9.78
N MET A 406 11.73 15.74 8.54
CA MET A 406 10.63 15.95 7.61
C MET A 406 9.52 14.91 7.81
N SER A 407 8.28 15.26 7.43
CA SER A 407 7.20 14.28 7.33
C SER A 407 7.50 13.25 6.23
N GLY A 408 6.88 12.06 6.34
CA GLY A 408 7.07 10.99 5.37
C GLY A 408 6.80 11.42 3.92
N GLY A 409 5.77 12.23 3.68
CA GLY A 409 5.45 12.78 2.36
C GLY A 409 6.56 13.71 1.83
N ASN A 410 7.14 14.56 2.69
CA ASN A 410 8.25 15.41 2.28
C ASN A 410 9.54 14.64 1.99
N VAL A 411 9.85 13.62 2.81
CA VAL A 411 10.95 12.66 2.53
C VAL A 411 10.78 12.03 1.15
N GLN A 412 9.57 11.62 0.79
CA GLN A 412 9.26 10.99 -0.49
C GLN A 412 9.40 11.96 -1.66
N LYS A 413 8.92 13.21 -1.54
CA LYS A 413 9.13 14.27 -2.53
C LYS A 413 10.62 14.49 -2.80
N VAL A 414 11.45 14.51 -1.76
CA VAL A 414 12.91 14.64 -1.88
C VAL A 414 13.51 13.44 -2.62
N LEU A 415 13.12 12.22 -2.27
CA LEU A 415 13.60 11.00 -2.90
C LEU A 415 13.25 10.94 -4.38
N VAL A 416 11.98 11.07 -4.73
CA VAL A 416 11.49 11.01 -6.11
C VAL A 416 12.08 12.16 -6.93
N GLY A 417 12.12 13.37 -6.37
CA GLY A 417 12.73 14.54 -7.01
C GLY A 417 14.21 14.35 -7.34
N ARG A 418 14.98 13.70 -6.46
CA ARG A 418 16.39 13.36 -6.69
C ARG A 418 16.57 12.44 -7.90
N GLU A 419 15.77 11.40 -7.99
CA GLU A 419 15.90 10.41 -9.07
C GLU A 419 15.45 10.96 -10.43
N ILE A 420 14.35 11.71 -10.46
CA ILE A 420 13.85 12.37 -11.69
C ILE A 420 14.86 13.40 -12.23
N ALA A 421 15.55 14.11 -11.35
CA ALA A 421 16.50 15.15 -11.75
C ALA A 421 17.74 14.64 -12.49
N GLN A 422 17.96 13.33 -12.56
CA GLN A 422 19.08 12.73 -13.29
C GLN A 422 18.89 12.68 -14.82
N ASN A 423 17.71 13.11 -15.33
CA ASN A 423 17.34 13.04 -16.74
C ASN A 423 17.57 11.65 -17.36
N PRO A 424 16.99 10.59 -16.80
CA PRO A 424 17.22 9.24 -17.28
C PRO A 424 16.59 9.02 -18.65
N LYS A 425 17.11 8.05 -19.43
CA LYS A 425 16.46 7.52 -20.64
C LYS A 425 15.30 6.58 -20.26
N VAL A 426 15.50 5.81 -19.19
CA VAL A 426 14.50 4.93 -18.59
C VAL A 426 14.42 5.25 -17.11
N LEU A 427 13.22 5.59 -16.64
CA LEU A 427 12.91 5.84 -15.24
C LEU A 427 12.09 4.68 -14.68
N LEU A 428 12.70 3.90 -13.80
CA LEU A 428 12.04 2.82 -13.08
C LEU A 428 11.50 3.38 -11.75
N VAL A 429 10.23 3.22 -11.49
CA VAL A 429 9.56 3.78 -10.30
C VAL A 429 8.82 2.68 -9.57
N ALA A 430 9.17 2.43 -8.32
CA ALA A 430 8.48 1.46 -7.49
C ALA A 430 7.78 2.15 -6.33
N PHE A 431 6.48 1.96 -6.23
CA PHE A 431 5.61 2.44 -5.15
C PHE A 431 5.71 3.95 -4.87
N PRO A 432 5.63 4.82 -5.91
CA PRO A 432 5.96 6.24 -5.78
C PRO A 432 5.04 7.01 -4.82
N THR A 433 3.83 6.54 -4.61
CA THR A 433 2.80 7.20 -3.78
C THR A 433 2.47 6.45 -2.50
N ARG A 434 3.24 5.40 -2.19
CA ARG A 434 3.01 4.59 -0.98
C ARG A 434 3.14 5.44 0.28
N GLY A 435 2.05 5.50 1.05
CA GLY A 435 2.03 6.15 2.36
C GLY A 435 2.22 7.67 2.33
N VAL A 436 1.79 8.36 1.27
CA VAL A 436 1.71 9.81 1.21
C VAL A 436 0.25 10.27 1.10
N ASP A 437 0.05 11.57 1.29
CA ASP A 437 -1.25 12.22 1.13
C ASP A 437 -1.65 12.35 -0.36
N VAL A 438 -2.94 12.61 -0.61
CA VAL A 438 -3.52 12.70 -1.95
C VAL A 438 -2.82 13.80 -2.77
N ASN A 439 -2.59 14.97 -2.21
CA ASN A 439 -1.95 16.09 -2.92
C ASN A 439 -0.51 15.72 -3.35
N THR A 440 0.25 15.10 -2.47
CA THR A 440 1.62 14.64 -2.78
C THR A 440 1.57 13.59 -3.91
N SER A 441 0.59 12.68 -3.91
CA SER A 441 0.41 11.69 -4.97
C SER A 441 0.21 12.35 -6.34
N HIS A 442 -0.69 13.35 -6.43
CA HIS A 442 -0.93 14.08 -7.67
C HIS A 442 0.28 14.88 -8.16
N VAL A 443 1.10 15.44 -7.25
CA VAL A 443 2.38 16.06 -7.63
C VAL A 443 3.30 15.04 -8.28
N ILE A 444 3.39 13.83 -7.72
CA ILE A 444 4.21 12.74 -8.26
C ILE A 444 3.71 12.30 -9.65
N TYR A 445 2.40 12.09 -9.82
CA TYR A 445 1.83 11.71 -11.13
C TYR A 445 2.11 12.75 -12.20
N ARG A 446 2.00 14.04 -11.87
CA ARG A 446 2.36 15.14 -12.77
C ARG A 446 3.84 15.09 -13.16
N LEU A 447 4.74 14.79 -12.22
CA LEU A 447 6.16 14.64 -12.52
C LEU A 447 6.44 13.46 -13.45
N LEU A 448 5.76 12.33 -13.27
CA LEU A 448 5.90 11.18 -14.17
C LEU A 448 5.42 11.52 -15.58
N ASN A 449 4.29 12.22 -15.72
CA ASN A 449 3.79 12.72 -16.99
C ASN A 449 4.75 13.74 -17.65
N GLU A 450 5.40 14.60 -16.86
CA GLU A 450 6.45 15.50 -17.39
C GLU A 450 7.66 14.74 -17.92
N GLN A 451 8.06 13.62 -17.29
CA GLN A 451 9.13 12.77 -17.82
C GLN A 451 8.70 12.09 -19.14
N LYS A 452 7.48 11.56 -19.20
CA LYS A 452 6.88 11.02 -20.42
C LYS A 452 6.91 12.04 -21.56
N LYS A 453 6.43 13.28 -21.33
CA LYS A 453 6.45 14.37 -22.34
C LYS A 453 7.87 14.70 -22.83
N LYS A 454 8.90 14.47 -22.01
CA LYS A 454 10.32 14.61 -22.40
C LYS A 454 10.86 13.42 -23.19
N GLY A 455 10.05 12.40 -23.48
CA GLY A 455 10.45 11.19 -24.18
C GLY A 455 11.17 10.16 -23.29
N VAL A 456 11.10 10.29 -21.97
CA VAL A 456 11.61 9.27 -21.04
C VAL A 456 10.68 8.04 -21.11
N ALA A 457 11.25 6.85 -21.10
CA ALA A 457 10.51 5.61 -20.90
C ALA A 457 10.27 5.42 -19.39
N VAL A 458 9.02 5.48 -18.94
CA VAL A 458 8.68 5.35 -17.52
C VAL A 458 8.09 3.97 -17.26
N VAL A 459 8.66 3.22 -16.32
CA VAL A 459 8.11 1.95 -15.84
C VAL A 459 7.72 2.14 -14.39
N CYS A 460 6.44 1.96 -14.07
CA CYS A 460 5.89 2.30 -12.76
C CYS A 460 5.15 1.11 -12.13
N VAL A 461 5.60 0.67 -10.96
CA VAL A 461 4.85 -0.27 -10.11
C VAL A 461 4.00 0.53 -9.13
N ILE A 462 2.68 0.40 -9.22
CA ILE A 462 1.70 1.10 -8.38
C ILE A 462 0.75 0.07 -7.77
N GLU A 463 0.44 0.23 -6.48
CA GLU A 463 -0.45 -0.69 -5.75
C GLU A 463 -1.93 -0.46 -6.06
N ASP A 464 -2.31 0.78 -6.36
CA ASP A 464 -3.69 1.16 -6.63
C ASP A 464 -4.02 1.00 -8.13
N LEU A 465 -4.90 0.04 -8.44
CA LEU A 465 -5.32 -0.24 -9.81
C LEU A 465 -6.11 0.92 -10.44
N ASP A 466 -6.84 1.71 -9.67
CA ASP A 466 -7.55 2.86 -10.19
C ASP A 466 -6.55 3.89 -10.73
N VAL A 467 -5.46 4.11 -9.99
CA VAL A 467 -4.34 4.96 -10.43
C VAL A 467 -3.61 4.37 -11.64
N VAL A 468 -3.37 3.06 -11.68
CA VAL A 468 -2.74 2.39 -12.83
C VAL A 468 -3.57 2.62 -14.10
N LEU A 469 -4.89 2.45 -14.01
CA LEU A 469 -5.83 2.64 -15.12
C LEU A 469 -5.93 4.09 -15.59
N GLU A 470 -5.77 5.06 -14.69
CA GLU A 470 -5.84 6.48 -15.03
C GLU A 470 -4.52 7.06 -15.53
N LEU A 471 -3.37 6.60 -15.02
CA LEU A 471 -2.05 7.18 -15.27
C LEU A 471 -1.31 6.49 -16.44
N CYS A 472 -1.42 5.16 -16.56
CA CYS A 472 -0.55 4.38 -17.42
C CYS A 472 -1.10 4.25 -18.85
N ASP A 473 -0.22 4.31 -19.85
CA ASP A 473 -0.59 4.11 -21.26
C ASP A 473 -0.75 2.63 -21.59
N ARG A 474 0.11 1.79 -21.03
CA ARG A 474 0.05 0.33 -21.12
C ARG A 474 0.25 -0.28 -19.75
N ILE A 475 -0.32 -1.45 -19.53
CA ILE A 475 -0.27 -2.16 -18.26
C ILE A 475 0.21 -3.59 -18.48
N ALA A 476 1.40 -3.93 -17.97
CA ALA A 476 1.88 -5.30 -17.92
C ALA A 476 1.46 -5.94 -16.60
N VAL A 477 0.77 -7.07 -16.67
CA VAL A 477 0.25 -7.76 -15.47
C VAL A 477 1.13 -8.96 -15.14
N PHE A 478 1.66 -8.98 -13.93
CA PHE A 478 2.49 -10.06 -13.40
C PHE A 478 1.66 -11.04 -12.56
N CYS A 479 1.90 -12.32 -12.78
CA CYS A 479 1.34 -13.41 -11.98
C CYS A 479 2.38 -14.53 -11.84
N GLY A 480 2.79 -14.87 -10.61
CA GLY A 480 3.73 -15.97 -10.35
C GLY A 480 5.07 -15.86 -11.09
N GLY A 481 5.63 -14.66 -11.21
CA GLY A 481 6.91 -14.40 -11.89
C GLY A 481 6.83 -14.29 -13.41
N LYS A 482 5.64 -14.40 -14.03
CA LYS A 482 5.41 -14.29 -15.47
C LYS A 482 4.54 -13.09 -15.81
N ILE A 483 4.59 -12.64 -17.07
CA ILE A 483 3.62 -11.68 -17.62
C ILE A 483 2.41 -12.47 -18.11
N SER A 484 1.27 -12.31 -17.43
CA SER A 484 0.01 -12.95 -17.76
C SER A 484 -0.77 -12.23 -18.87
N GLY A 485 -0.45 -10.94 -19.12
CA GLY A 485 -1.03 -10.13 -20.18
C GLY A 485 -0.47 -8.72 -20.22
N ILE A 486 -0.64 -8.03 -21.33
CA ILE A 486 -0.32 -6.62 -21.51
C ILE A 486 -1.56 -5.95 -22.10
N GLU A 487 -2.12 -4.98 -21.36
CA GLU A 487 -3.35 -4.27 -21.70
C GLU A 487 -3.07 -2.82 -22.09
N ASP A 488 -3.91 -2.26 -22.94
CA ASP A 488 -3.92 -0.81 -23.18
C ASP A 488 -4.61 -0.11 -22.02
N GLY A 489 -3.94 0.83 -21.37
CA GLY A 489 -4.44 1.52 -20.19
C GLY A 489 -5.71 2.33 -20.40
N ARG A 490 -6.08 2.63 -21.67
CA ARG A 490 -7.30 3.38 -22.00
C ARG A 490 -8.54 2.50 -22.13
N THR A 491 -8.34 1.21 -22.43
CA THR A 491 -9.42 0.24 -22.66
C THR A 491 -9.48 -0.84 -21.58
N ALA A 492 -8.41 -0.98 -20.79
CA ALA A 492 -8.35 -1.93 -19.69
C ALA A 492 -9.42 -1.63 -18.63
N THR A 493 -9.94 -2.69 -18.01
CA THR A 493 -10.86 -2.60 -16.86
C THR A 493 -10.23 -3.20 -15.61
N LYS A 494 -10.68 -2.75 -14.46
CA LYS A 494 -10.20 -3.25 -13.17
C LYS A 494 -10.42 -4.75 -13.02
N GLU A 495 -11.58 -5.23 -13.49
CA GLU A 495 -11.94 -6.65 -13.50
C GLU A 495 -11.03 -7.44 -14.43
N GLY A 496 -10.74 -6.92 -15.63
CA GLY A 496 -9.84 -7.55 -16.62
C GLY A 496 -8.43 -7.70 -16.07
N ILE A 497 -7.87 -6.64 -15.49
CA ILE A 497 -6.57 -6.68 -14.82
C ILE A 497 -6.59 -7.68 -13.66
N GLY A 498 -7.65 -7.68 -12.82
CA GLY A 498 -7.78 -8.62 -11.71
C GLY A 498 -7.79 -10.09 -12.14
N ILE A 499 -8.45 -10.41 -13.25
CA ILE A 499 -8.42 -11.77 -13.83
C ILE A 499 -6.99 -12.15 -14.24
N LEU A 500 -6.27 -11.25 -14.89
CA LEU A 500 -4.89 -11.50 -15.29
C LEU A 500 -3.95 -11.65 -14.09
N MET A 501 -4.19 -10.94 -12.98
CA MET A 501 -3.40 -11.06 -11.74
C MET A 501 -3.52 -12.44 -11.08
N THR A 502 -4.60 -13.19 -11.36
CA THR A 502 -4.88 -14.52 -10.77
C THR A 502 -4.75 -15.66 -11.78
N LYS A 503 -4.45 -15.36 -13.04
CA LYS A 503 -4.38 -16.34 -14.12
C LYS A 503 -3.09 -17.15 -14.03
N HIS A 504 -3.09 -18.20 -13.21
CA HIS A 504 -2.10 -19.27 -13.36
C HIS A 504 -2.32 -19.98 -14.70
N GLU A 505 -1.29 -20.11 -15.53
CA GLU A 505 -1.34 -21.06 -16.64
C GLU A 505 -1.65 -22.44 -16.08
N LYS A 506 -2.83 -22.98 -16.47
CA LYS A 506 -3.15 -24.40 -16.26
C LYS A 506 -2.22 -25.22 -17.16
N GLY A 507 -1.04 -25.54 -16.67
CA GLY A 507 -0.04 -26.27 -17.43
C GLY A 507 1.08 -26.78 -16.53
N GLY A 508 0.78 -27.78 -15.73
CA GLY A 508 1.76 -28.49 -14.91
C GLY A 508 1.06 -29.60 -14.15
N THR A 509 0.93 -30.72 -14.84
CA THR A 509 0.43 -32.01 -14.35
C THR A 509 0.94 -32.33 -12.95
N GLN A 510 0.00 -32.79 -12.11
CA GLN A 510 0.29 -33.61 -10.92
C GLN A 510 1.43 -34.61 -11.19
N ALA A 511 2.44 -34.61 -10.35
CA ALA A 511 3.26 -35.77 -10.05
C ALA A 511 3.66 -35.69 -8.57
#